data_f975209837a2e1b32ad3e12b8edf4793
#
_entry.id   f975209837a2e1b32ad3e12b8edf4793
#
_cell.length_a   1.000
_cell.length_b   1.000
_cell.length_c   1.000
_cell.angle_alpha   90.00
_cell.angle_beta   90.00
_cell.angle_gamma   90.00
#
_symmetry.space_group_name_H-M   'P 1'
#
loop_
_entity.id
_entity.type
_entity.pdbx_description
1 polymer ?
#
loop_
_entity_poly.entity_id
_entity_poly.type
_entity_poly.pdbx_seq_one_letter_code
_entity_poly.pdbx_strand_id
1 'polypeptide(L)'
;MSQHTFDQLTSIQPAIHPGSKMLFLIDFLITLKCNYDCSYCGIGPMGHDNSIPHPEYDKSIVMLKQLYEYTDVMMSAKKNHARDAAMNMYGGEAIFHPRFVDIAEATSREYEKYSDSWRLRRRLTTNGTATEKNWKKIMDHLEGVTMSYHTYGPPKLKTLFKKNLEHLIDIKKEYDVVVLMYPHEDHWDECRSFLRYCKTN
;
A
#
# COMPACT_ATOMS: atom_id res chain seq x y z
N MET A 1 15.93 8.51 19.05
CA MET A 1 14.84 8.30 20.04
C MET A 1 15.46 7.95 21.36
N SER A 2 15.01 8.58 22.47
CA SER A 2 15.54 8.24 23.79
C SER A 2 14.95 6.92 24.28
N GLN A 3 15.69 6.17 25.10
CA GLN A 3 15.26 4.91 25.75
C GLN A 3 13.88 5.09 26.43
N HIS A 4 13.63 6.24 27.02
CA HIS A 4 12.36 6.61 27.68
C HIS A 4 11.14 6.59 26.76
N THR A 5 11.30 6.95 25.49
CA THR A 5 10.19 6.95 24.51
C THR A 5 9.86 5.51 24.08
N PHE A 6 10.84 4.64 24.06
CA PHE A 6 10.68 3.24 23.71
C PHE A 6 9.94 2.46 24.79
N ASP A 7 10.28 2.68 26.06
CA ASP A 7 9.64 2.03 27.22
C ASP A 7 8.17 2.45 27.38
N GLN A 8 7.81 3.69 27.02
CA GLN A 8 6.43 4.16 27.04
C GLN A 8 5.58 3.51 25.95
N LEU A 9 6.12 3.28 24.74
CA LEU A 9 5.41 2.63 23.64
C LEU A 9 5.15 1.13 23.92
N THR A 10 6.06 0.46 24.62
CA THR A 10 5.90 -0.95 24.98
C THR A 10 4.89 -1.19 26.11
N SER A 11 4.50 -0.16 26.85
CA SER A 11 3.49 -0.23 27.92
C SER A 11 2.04 -0.08 27.43
N ILE A 12 1.82 0.33 26.17
CA ILE A 12 0.48 0.44 25.58
C ILE A 12 -0.04 -0.99 25.30
N GLN A 13 -0.91 -1.47 26.16
CA GLN A 13 -1.68 -2.69 25.87
C GLN A 13 -2.89 -2.32 25.02
N PRO A 14 -2.95 -2.75 23.76
CA PRO A 14 -4.15 -2.58 22.96
C PRO A 14 -5.29 -3.40 23.59
N ALA A 15 -6.49 -2.84 23.67
CA ALA A 15 -7.69 -3.58 24.03
C ALA A 15 -7.95 -4.63 22.95
N ILE A 16 -7.50 -5.86 23.15
CA ILE A 16 -7.67 -6.97 22.23
C ILE A 16 -8.89 -7.78 22.70
N HIS A 17 -9.89 -7.92 21.84
CA HIS A 17 -10.98 -8.86 22.09
C HIS A 17 -10.42 -10.29 22.20
N PRO A 18 -10.82 -11.07 23.22
CA PRO A 18 -10.40 -12.47 23.33
C PRO A 18 -10.73 -13.23 22.04
N GLY A 19 -9.73 -13.84 21.43
CA GLY A 19 -9.86 -14.60 20.18
C GLY A 19 -9.56 -13.82 18.90
N SER A 20 -9.33 -12.49 18.92
CA SER A 20 -8.83 -11.76 17.75
C SER A 20 -7.34 -12.02 17.55
N LYS A 21 -6.97 -12.40 16.33
CA LYS A 21 -5.56 -12.41 15.93
C LYS A 21 -5.11 -10.96 15.77
N MET A 22 -4.12 -10.54 16.54
CA MET A 22 -3.54 -9.22 16.37
C MET A 22 -2.71 -9.19 15.09
N LEU A 23 -3.10 -8.32 14.17
CA LEU A 23 -2.32 -8.01 12.98
C LEU A 23 -1.52 -6.73 13.25
N PHE A 24 -0.22 -6.76 13.07
CA PHE A 24 0.62 -5.57 13.12
C PHE A 24 0.59 -4.89 11.74
N LEU A 25 0.10 -3.65 11.69
CA LEU A 25 0.02 -2.89 10.44
C LEU A 25 1.21 -1.94 10.34
N ILE A 26 1.88 -1.97 9.21
CA ILE A 26 2.97 -1.08 8.82
C ILE A 26 2.49 -0.28 7.62
N ASP A 27 2.28 1.02 7.79
CA ASP A 27 2.01 1.93 6.69
C ASP A 27 3.32 2.57 6.22
N PHE A 28 3.77 2.19 5.03
CA PHE A 28 5.00 2.67 4.43
C PHE A 28 4.69 3.70 3.34
N LEU A 29 4.79 4.98 3.70
CA LEU A 29 4.59 6.10 2.78
C LEU A 29 5.80 6.25 1.84
N ILE A 30 5.60 5.90 0.57
CA ILE A 30 6.66 5.85 -0.45
C ILE A 30 6.94 7.22 -1.05
N THR A 31 5.89 7.99 -1.35
CA THR A 31 6.00 9.31 -1.96
C THR A 31 4.73 10.11 -1.77
N LEU A 32 4.85 11.43 -1.77
CA LEU A 32 3.69 12.33 -1.82
C LEU A 32 3.22 12.61 -3.25
N LYS A 33 4.03 12.32 -4.26
CA LYS A 33 3.68 12.57 -5.68
C LYS A 33 2.54 11.69 -6.14
N CYS A 34 1.66 12.25 -6.96
CA CYS A 34 0.52 11.57 -7.56
C CYS A 34 0.29 12.04 -8.99
N ASN A 35 -0.30 11.20 -9.82
CA ASN A 35 -0.75 11.53 -11.17
C ASN A 35 -2.25 11.84 -11.22
N TYR A 36 -2.94 11.87 -10.07
CA TYR A 36 -4.30 12.34 -9.90
C TYR A 36 -4.34 13.60 -9.04
N ASP A 37 -5.28 14.51 -9.37
CA ASP A 37 -5.59 15.71 -8.59
C ASP A 37 -6.97 15.55 -7.93
N CYS A 38 -7.00 14.76 -6.87
CA CYS A 38 -8.24 14.43 -6.17
C CYS A 38 -8.58 15.54 -5.16
N SER A 39 -9.64 16.30 -5.39
CA SER A 39 -10.05 17.39 -4.52
C SER A 39 -10.36 17.00 -3.06
N TYR A 40 -10.65 15.74 -2.80
CA TYR A 40 -10.89 15.20 -1.45
C TYR A 40 -9.65 14.56 -0.80
N CYS A 41 -8.53 14.47 -1.51
CA CYS A 41 -7.33 13.84 -1.00
C CYS A 41 -6.51 14.79 -0.15
N GLY A 42 -6.23 14.41 1.10
CA GLY A 42 -5.37 15.23 1.98
C GLY A 42 -3.93 15.38 1.48
N ILE A 43 -3.46 14.51 0.58
CA ILE A 43 -2.14 14.57 -0.05
C ILE A 43 -2.19 15.38 -1.36
N GLY A 44 -3.37 15.56 -1.97
CA GLY A 44 -3.55 16.14 -3.30
C GLY A 44 -2.73 17.41 -3.57
N PRO A 45 -2.84 18.46 -2.75
CA PRO A 45 -2.07 19.69 -2.97
C PRO A 45 -0.56 19.46 -2.93
N MET A 46 -0.06 18.59 -2.07
CA MET A 46 1.36 18.25 -1.95
C MET A 46 1.85 17.36 -3.11
N GLY A 47 0.98 16.51 -3.64
CA GLY A 47 1.29 15.60 -4.73
C GLY A 47 1.67 16.27 -6.03
N HIS A 48 1.17 17.49 -6.25
CA HIS A 48 1.45 18.33 -7.43
C HIS A 48 2.50 19.41 -7.17
N ASP A 49 2.93 19.58 -5.93
CA ASP A 49 4.01 20.52 -5.61
C ASP A 49 5.35 19.97 -6.10
N ASN A 50 5.88 20.56 -7.17
CA ASN A 50 7.16 20.17 -7.75
C ASN A 50 8.37 20.48 -6.85
N SER A 51 8.22 21.32 -5.84
CA SER A 51 9.27 21.61 -4.86
C SER A 51 9.48 20.44 -3.89
N ILE A 52 8.50 19.54 -3.72
CA ILE A 52 8.61 18.36 -2.89
C ILE A 52 9.19 17.22 -3.75
N PRO A 53 10.43 16.80 -3.54
CA PRO A 53 11.02 15.70 -4.31
C PRO A 53 10.46 14.34 -3.88
N HIS A 54 10.66 13.31 -4.71
CA HIS A 54 10.54 11.94 -4.23
C HIS A 54 11.59 11.68 -3.14
N PRO A 55 11.27 10.87 -2.10
CA PRO A 55 12.28 10.40 -1.17
C PRO A 55 13.43 9.70 -1.90
N GLU A 56 14.65 9.89 -1.42
CA GLU A 56 15.80 9.18 -1.97
C GLU A 56 15.70 7.68 -1.68
N TYR A 57 16.04 6.86 -2.67
CA TYR A 57 15.99 5.41 -2.55
C TYR A 57 16.74 4.89 -1.31
N ASP A 58 17.98 5.33 -1.10
CA ASP A 58 18.80 4.83 0.01
C ASP A 58 18.19 5.19 1.38
N LYS A 59 17.59 6.37 1.51
CA LYS A 59 16.86 6.77 2.72
C LYS A 59 15.62 5.92 2.94
N SER A 60 14.90 5.59 1.87
CA SER A 60 13.74 4.68 1.93
C SER A 60 14.15 3.29 2.39
N ILE A 61 15.30 2.78 1.93
CA ILE A 61 15.82 1.48 2.37
C ILE A 61 16.29 1.50 3.84
N VAL A 62 16.92 2.58 4.28
CA VAL A 62 17.28 2.73 5.71
C VAL A 62 16.02 2.71 6.58
N MET A 63 14.99 3.47 6.20
CA MET A 63 13.72 3.50 6.92
C MET A 63 13.04 2.12 6.93
N LEU A 64 13.03 1.41 5.81
CA LEU A 64 12.48 0.06 5.70
C LEU A 64 13.16 -0.92 6.68
N LYS A 65 14.49 -0.89 6.76
CA LYS A 65 15.24 -1.72 7.73
C LYS A 65 14.86 -1.41 9.16
N GLN A 66 14.78 -0.13 9.52
CA GLN A 66 14.36 0.30 10.86
C GLN A 66 12.93 -0.14 11.17
N LEU A 67 12.01 -0.08 10.20
CA LEU A 67 10.63 -0.57 10.36
C LEU A 67 10.61 -2.08 10.64
N TYR A 68 11.42 -2.86 9.97
CA TYR A 68 11.49 -4.31 10.21
C TYR A 68 12.13 -4.66 11.55
N GLU A 69 13.23 -4.00 11.91
CA GLU A 69 13.86 -4.15 13.23
C GLU A 69 12.88 -3.80 14.36
N TYR A 70 12.15 -2.69 14.21
CA TYR A 70 11.13 -2.30 15.19
C TYR A 70 9.98 -3.33 15.25
N THR A 71 9.52 -3.80 14.10
CA THR A 71 8.47 -4.83 14.03
C THR A 71 8.90 -6.11 14.72
N ASP A 72 10.13 -6.55 14.50
CA ASP A 72 10.68 -7.75 15.13
C ASP A 72 10.73 -7.63 16.66
N VAL A 73 11.19 -6.50 17.17
CA VAL A 73 11.16 -6.20 18.61
C VAL A 73 9.73 -6.25 19.15
N MET A 74 8.78 -5.62 18.47
CA MET A 74 7.37 -5.59 18.90
C MET A 74 6.72 -6.98 18.86
N MET A 75 7.03 -7.79 17.85
CA MET A 75 6.53 -9.16 17.73
C MET A 75 7.15 -10.08 18.77
N SER A 76 8.44 -9.94 19.06
CA SER A 76 9.16 -10.74 20.07
C SER A 76 8.70 -10.44 21.51
N ALA A 77 8.34 -9.18 21.82
CA ALA A 77 7.85 -8.79 23.14
C ALA A 77 6.51 -9.43 23.50
N LYS A 78 5.74 -9.92 22.53
CA LYS A 78 4.39 -10.47 22.70
C LYS A 78 4.38 -11.99 22.50
N LYS A 79 4.95 -12.73 23.42
CA LYS A 79 5.18 -14.19 23.37
C LYS A 79 3.95 -15.06 23.00
N ASN A 80 2.72 -14.56 23.04
CA ASN A 80 1.49 -15.35 22.86
C ASN A 80 0.50 -14.78 21.80
N HIS A 81 0.90 -13.82 20.98
CA HIS A 81 -0.01 -13.20 19.99
C HIS A 81 0.46 -13.45 18.55
N ALA A 82 -0.48 -13.27 17.61
CA ALA A 82 -0.28 -13.58 16.21
C ALA A 82 1.05 -13.02 15.67
N ARG A 83 1.77 -13.87 14.97
CA ARG A 83 3.03 -13.55 14.30
C ARG A 83 2.79 -13.05 12.88
N ASP A 84 1.71 -12.28 12.68
CA ASP A 84 1.31 -11.77 11.37
C ASP A 84 1.45 -10.25 11.33
N ALA A 85 2.17 -9.74 10.34
CA ALA A 85 2.24 -8.33 10.00
C ALA A 85 1.73 -8.10 8.58
N ALA A 86 1.18 -6.93 8.32
CA ALA A 86 0.90 -6.45 6.97
C ALA A 86 1.59 -5.10 6.77
N MET A 87 2.34 -4.99 5.68
CA MET A 87 2.91 -3.74 5.21
C MET A 87 2.09 -3.24 4.04
N ASN A 88 1.53 -2.04 4.18
CA ASN A 88 0.86 -1.35 3.10
C ASN A 88 1.78 -0.26 2.55
N MET A 89 2.25 -0.45 1.33
CA MET A 89 2.98 0.57 0.59
C MET A 89 1.98 1.50 -0.07
N TYR A 90 2.06 2.77 0.23
CA TYR A 90 1.12 3.77 -0.28
C TYR A 90 1.79 5.14 -0.46
N GLY A 91 0.99 6.14 -0.85
CA GLY A 91 1.48 7.51 -1.00
C GLY A 91 0.44 8.39 -1.63
N GLY A 92 0.86 9.42 -2.35
CA GLY A 92 0.03 10.01 -3.39
C GLY A 92 -0.33 8.92 -4.40
N GLU A 93 0.65 8.51 -5.20
CA GLU A 93 0.63 7.25 -5.95
C GLU A 93 2.02 6.59 -5.81
N ALA A 94 2.09 5.50 -5.05
CA ALA A 94 3.36 4.87 -4.72
C ALA A 94 4.16 4.44 -5.96
N ILE A 95 3.48 3.93 -6.99
CA ILE A 95 4.10 3.48 -8.24
C ILE A 95 4.71 4.65 -9.04
N PHE A 96 4.32 5.88 -8.74
CA PHE A 96 4.88 7.08 -9.37
C PHE A 96 6.32 7.37 -8.93
N HIS A 97 6.76 6.77 -7.83
CA HIS A 97 8.15 6.84 -7.42
C HIS A 97 9.05 6.14 -8.45
N PRO A 98 10.10 6.79 -9.01
CA PRO A 98 10.89 6.25 -10.13
C PRO A 98 11.61 4.94 -9.79
N ARG A 99 11.88 4.69 -8.50
CA ARG A 99 12.53 3.48 -7.99
C ARG A 99 11.56 2.56 -7.23
N PHE A 100 10.24 2.64 -7.49
CA PHE A 100 9.25 1.85 -6.73
C PHE A 100 9.47 0.33 -6.87
N VAL A 101 9.79 -0.16 -8.06
CA VAL A 101 10.09 -1.58 -8.29
C VAL A 101 11.24 -2.05 -7.39
N ASP A 102 12.30 -1.26 -7.33
CA ASP A 102 13.49 -1.59 -6.51
C ASP A 102 13.17 -1.54 -5.00
N ILE A 103 12.26 -0.62 -4.59
CA ILE A 103 11.77 -0.56 -3.21
C ILE A 103 10.93 -1.81 -2.89
N ALA A 104 10.02 -2.20 -3.77
CA ALA A 104 9.20 -3.40 -3.60
C ALA A 104 10.06 -4.67 -3.52
N GLU A 105 11.07 -4.81 -4.38
CA GLU A 105 12.06 -5.88 -4.29
C GLU A 105 12.81 -5.86 -2.96
N ALA A 106 13.25 -4.68 -2.52
CA ALA A 106 13.95 -4.55 -1.25
C ALA A 106 13.08 -4.95 -0.05
N THR A 107 11.76 -4.74 -0.08
CA THR A 107 10.87 -5.21 0.99
C THR A 107 10.92 -6.72 1.14
N SER A 108 11.02 -7.47 0.04
CA SER A 108 11.18 -8.93 0.06
C SER A 108 12.54 -9.32 0.64
N ARG A 109 13.60 -8.79 0.06
CA ARG A 109 14.99 -9.13 0.43
C ARG A 109 15.30 -8.81 1.90
N GLU A 110 14.89 -7.65 2.39
CA GLU A 110 15.17 -7.28 3.78
C GLU A 110 14.32 -8.09 4.76
N TYR A 111 13.10 -8.49 4.37
CA TYR A 111 12.24 -9.34 5.19
C TYR A 111 12.78 -10.77 5.38
N GLU A 112 13.54 -11.32 4.45
CA GLU A 112 14.11 -12.68 4.54
C GLU A 112 14.82 -12.94 5.87
N LYS A 113 15.41 -11.91 6.48
CA LYS A 113 16.10 -11.98 7.78
C LYS A 113 15.15 -12.28 8.95
N TYR A 114 13.85 -12.07 8.78
CA TYR A 114 12.84 -12.15 9.83
C TYR A 114 11.78 -13.23 9.55
N SER A 115 11.89 -13.92 8.42
CA SER A 115 10.87 -14.86 7.92
C SER A 115 10.59 -16.03 8.86
N ASP A 116 11.58 -16.43 9.67
CA ASP A 116 11.43 -17.48 10.69
C ASP A 116 10.73 -16.99 11.97
N SER A 117 10.72 -15.67 12.20
CA SER A 117 10.18 -15.06 13.42
C SER A 117 8.71 -14.66 13.29
N TRP A 118 8.32 -14.09 12.15
CA TRP A 118 6.97 -13.61 11.89
C TRP A 118 6.66 -13.58 10.40
N ARG A 119 5.36 -13.55 10.05
CA ARG A 119 4.89 -13.51 8.66
C ARG A 119 4.56 -12.09 8.25
N LEU A 120 5.01 -11.69 7.05
CA LEU A 120 4.69 -10.41 6.45
C LEU A 120 3.81 -10.62 5.21
N ARG A 121 2.72 -9.83 5.14
CA ARG A 121 1.97 -9.64 3.90
C ARG A 121 2.28 -8.25 3.36
N ARG A 122 2.90 -8.18 2.20
CA ARG A 122 3.21 -6.93 1.52
C ARG A 122 2.07 -6.57 0.59
N ARG A 123 1.49 -5.41 0.83
CA ARG A 123 0.37 -4.90 0.04
C ARG A 123 0.71 -3.55 -0.55
N LEU A 124 0.03 -3.20 -1.61
CA LEU A 124 0.11 -1.90 -2.28
C LEU A 124 -1.27 -1.28 -2.33
N THR A 125 -1.37 -0.01 -1.93
CA THR A 125 -2.54 0.82 -2.24
C THR A 125 -2.19 1.74 -3.40
N THR A 126 -2.96 1.67 -4.48
CA THR A 126 -2.67 2.35 -5.75
C THR A 126 -3.94 2.77 -6.47
N ASN A 127 -3.86 3.81 -7.28
CA ASN A 127 -4.90 4.15 -8.24
C ASN A 127 -4.88 3.27 -9.51
N GLY A 128 -4.03 2.25 -9.54
CA GLY A 128 -4.01 1.22 -10.57
C GLY A 128 -3.55 1.66 -11.96
N THR A 129 -2.85 2.77 -12.08
CA THR A 129 -2.49 3.39 -13.38
C THR A 129 -1.04 3.16 -13.81
N ALA A 130 -0.37 2.16 -13.25
CA ALA A 130 0.97 1.76 -13.68
C ALA A 130 0.99 1.26 -15.14
N THR A 131 2.12 1.44 -15.81
CA THR A 131 2.33 0.77 -17.10
C THR A 131 2.38 -0.74 -16.91
N GLU A 132 1.92 -1.51 -17.90
CA GLU A 132 1.89 -2.98 -17.84
C GLU A 132 3.25 -3.59 -17.45
N LYS A 133 4.33 -3.06 -18.01
CA LYS A 133 5.71 -3.52 -17.71
C LYS A 133 6.06 -3.36 -16.23
N ASN A 134 5.75 -2.21 -15.65
CA ASN A 134 6.04 -1.95 -14.25
C ASN A 134 5.08 -2.74 -13.35
N TRP A 135 3.81 -2.84 -13.74
CA TRP A 135 2.80 -3.58 -13.02
C TRP A 135 3.21 -5.05 -12.80
N LYS A 136 3.58 -5.75 -13.86
CA LYS A 136 4.02 -7.15 -13.79
C LYS A 136 5.20 -7.32 -12.82
N LYS A 137 6.23 -6.46 -12.94
CA LYS A 137 7.39 -6.52 -12.03
C LYS A 137 7.02 -6.31 -10.57
N ILE A 138 6.12 -5.37 -10.29
CA ILE A 138 5.67 -5.06 -8.93
C ILE A 138 4.94 -6.26 -8.32
N MET A 139 4.11 -6.93 -9.10
CA MET A 139 3.30 -8.05 -8.63
C MET A 139 4.13 -9.25 -8.18
N ASP A 140 5.36 -9.40 -8.63
CA ASP A 140 6.26 -10.46 -8.18
C ASP A 140 6.69 -10.29 -6.71
N HIS A 141 6.59 -9.07 -6.16
CA HIS A 141 7.07 -8.73 -4.82
C HIS A 141 5.96 -8.48 -3.78
N LEU A 142 4.70 -8.65 -4.16
CA LEU A 142 3.54 -8.35 -3.32
C LEU A 142 2.65 -9.57 -3.15
N GLU A 143 2.03 -9.71 -1.98
CA GLU A 143 0.99 -10.69 -1.72
C GLU A 143 -0.40 -10.16 -2.10
N GLY A 144 -0.64 -8.84 -2.02
CA GLY A 144 -1.94 -8.28 -2.33
C GLY A 144 -1.91 -6.82 -2.77
N VAL A 145 -3.02 -6.38 -3.34
CA VAL A 145 -3.18 -5.00 -3.85
C VAL A 145 -4.56 -4.46 -3.47
N THR A 146 -4.60 -3.22 -3.04
CA THR A 146 -5.83 -2.43 -2.94
C THR A 146 -5.84 -1.40 -4.07
N MET A 147 -6.77 -1.56 -5.01
CA MET A 147 -6.90 -0.67 -6.16
C MET A 147 -8.03 0.34 -5.95
N SER A 148 -7.73 1.62 -6.06
CA SER A 148 -8.69 2.71 -5.94
C SER A 148 -9.19 3.15 -7.31
N TYR A 149 -10.44 2.81 -7.65
CA TYR A 149 -11.09 3.25 -8.88
C TYR A 149 -11.69 4.64 -8.70
N HIS A 150 -11.21 5.61 -9.46
CA HIS A 150 -11.64 7.00 -9.41
C HIS A 150 -12.62 7.30 -10.54
N THR A 151 -13.91 7.49 -10.22
CA THR A 151 -14.97 7.70 -11.24
C THR A 151 -14.77 8.94 -12.10
N TYR A 152 -14.10 9.96 -11.56
CA TYR A 152 -13.77 11.22 -12.27
C TYR A 152 -12.40 11.21 -12.95
N GLY A 153 -11.67 10.11 -12.86
CA GLY A 153 -10.35 9.99 -13.48
C GLY A 153 -10.39 10.08 -15.01
N PRO A 154 -9.29 10.50 -15.65
CA PRO A 154 -9.19 10.55 -17.10
C PRO A 154 -9.46 9.20 -17.78
N PRO A 155 -10.15 9.13 -18.91
CA PRO A 155 -10.50 7.86 -19.58
C PRO A 155 -9.30 6.95 -19.84
N LYS A 156 -8.15 7.51 -20.22
CA LYS A 156 -6.91 6.77 -20.45
C LYS A 156 -6.44 6.04 -19.20
N LEU A 157 -6.54 6.68 -18.05
CA LEU A 157 -6.11 6.09 -16.77
C LEU A 157 -7.11 5.02 -16.30
N LYS A 158 -8.40 5.21 -16.54
CA LYS A 158 -9.42 4.18 -16.29
C LYS A 158 -9.19 2.92 -17.15
N THR A 159 -8.72 3.09 -18.38
CA THR A 159 -8.36 1.96 -19.26
C THR A 159 -7.16 1.20 -18.70
N LEU A 160 -6.13 1.89 -18.20
CA LEU A 160 -4.98 1.25 -17.54
C LEU A 160 -5.41 0.52 -16.28
N PHE A 161 -6.26 1.13 -15.46
CA PHE A 161 -6.81 0.50 -14.27
C PHE A 161 -7.47 -0.85 -14.60
N LYS A 162 -8.38 -0.87 -15.58
CA LYS A 162 -9.07 -2.11 -15.98
C LYS A 162 -8.11 -3.19 -16.45
N LYS A 163 -7.14 -2.86 -17.29
CA LYS A 163 -6.11 -3.81 -17.75
C LYS A 163 -5.28 -4.38 -16.58
N ASN A 164 -4.92 -3.54 -15.62
CA ASN A 164 -4.17 -3.97 -14.47
C ASN A 164 -5.01 -4.83 -13.52
N LEU A 165 -6.32 -4.55 -13.40
CA LEU A 165 -7.25 -5.39 -12.65
C LEU A 165 -7.42 -6.77 -13.33
N GLU A 166 -7.63 -6.82 -14.63
CA GLU A 166 -7.70 -8.07 -15.41
C GLU A 166 -6.45 -8.92 -15.18
N HIS A 167 -5.27 -8.30 -15.21
CA HIS A 167 -4.03 -9.02 -14.93
C HIS A 167 -3.99 -9.61 -13.50
N LEU A 168 -4.49 -8.91 -12.47
CA LEU A 168 -4.58 -9.47 -11.11
C LEU A 168 -5.49 -10.69 -11.05
N ILE A 169 -6.61 -10.64 -11.76
CA ILE A 169 -7.55 -11.77 -11.89
C ILE A 169 -6.86 -12.96 -12.54
N ASP A 170 -6.17 -12.74 -13.66
CA ASP A 170 -5.47 -13.78 -14.42
C ASP A 170 -4.40 -14.49 -13.59
N ILE A 171 -3.61 -13.76 -12.83
CA ILE A 171 -2.56 -14.33 -11.97
C ILE A 171 -3.08 -14.78 -10.59
N LYS A 172 -4.39 -14.68 -10.33
CA LYS A 172 -5.04 -15.02 -9.07
C LYS A 172 -4.39 -14.35 -7.85
N LYS A 173 -3.94 -13.09 -8.02
CA LYS A 173 -3.39 -12.30 -6.92
C LYS A 173 -4.52 -11.84 -6.00
N GLU A 174 -4.26 -11.80 -4.67
CA GLU A 174 -5.20 -11.20 -3.73
C GLU A 174 -5.37 -9.70 -4.04
N TYR A 175 -6.61 -9.24 -4.19
CA TYR A 175 -6.89 -7.83 -4.44
C TYR A 175 -8.21 -7.37 -3.80
N ASP A 176 -8.24 -6.07 -3.48
CA ASP A 176 -9.44 -5.34 -3.12
C ASP A 176 -9.64 -4.19 -4.11
N VAL A 177 -10.88 -3.90 -4.46
CA VAL A 177 -11.22 -2.73 -5.27
C VAL A 177 -12.07 -1.77 -4.44
N VAL A 178 -11.56 -0.56 -4.26
CA VAL A 178 -12.28 0.55 -3.61
C VAL A 178 -12.74 1.51 -4.69
N VAL A 179 -14.04 1.75 -4.77
CA VAL A 179 -14.60 2.74 -5.70
C VAL A 179 -14.71 4.08 -4.99
N LEU A 180 -13.94 5.04 -5.46
CA LEU A 180 -13.95 6.39 -4.94
C LEU A 180 -14.84 7.26 -5.83
N MET A 181 -15.96 7.70 -5.26
CA MET A 181 -16.91 8.59 -5.91
C MET A 181 -16.84 9.98 -5.30
N TYR A 182 -16.81 10.99 -6.15
CA TYR A 182 -17.19 12.32 -5.72
C TYR A 182 -18.73 12.35 -5.53
N PRO A 183 -19.28 13.03 -4.50
CA PRO A 183 -20.71 13.06 -4.25
C PRO A 183 -21.44 13.98 -5.28
N HIS A 184 -21.36 13.64 -6.55
CA HIS A 184 -22.00 14.30 -7.66
C HIS A 184 -22.76 13.27 -8.51
N GLU A 185 -23.97 13.61 -8.95
CA GLU A 185 -24.87 12.68 -9.66
C GLU A 185 -24.24 12.08 -10.93
N ASP A 186 -23.44 12.85 -11.64
CA ASP A 186 -22.76 12.42 -12.88
C ASP A 186 -21.85 11.20 -12.69
N HIS A 187 -21.42 10.92 -11.45
CA HIS A 187 -20.54 9.79 -11.15
C HIS A 187 -21.29 8.49 -10.79
N TRP A 188 -22.59 8.55 -10.55
CA TRP A 188 -23.38 7.38 -10.18
C TRP A 188 -23.48 6.34 -11.31
N ASP A 189 -23.65 6.79 -12.55
CA ASP A 189 -23.75 5.90 -13.70
C ASP A 189 -22.41 5.24 -14.01
N GLU A 190 -21.33 5.97 -13.88
CA GLU A 190 -19.97 5.43 -13.99
C GLU A 190 -19.72 4.37 -12.91
N CYS A 191 -20.07 4.65 -11.65
CA CYS A 191 -19.94 3.72 -10.56
C CYS A 191 -20.74 2.43 -10.81
N ARG A 192 -22.02 2.55 -11.18
CA ARG A 192 -22.87 1.41 -11.52
C ARG A 192 -22.35 0.60 -12.71
N SER A 193 -21.80 1.27 -13.71
CA SER A 193 -21.18 0.64 -14.87
C SER A 193 -19.94 -0.15 -14.46
N PHE A 194 -19.08 0.43 -13.62
CA PHE A 194 -17.89 -0.23 -13.13
C PHE A 194 -18.21 -1.42 -12.21
N LEU A 195 -19.20 -1.30 -11.32
CA LEU A 195 -19.64 -2.41 -10.47
C LEU A 195 -20.23 -3.57 -11.30
N ARG A 196 -20.93 -3.28 -12.39
CA ARG A 196 -21.37 -4.33 -13.34
C ARG A 196 -20.17 -5.02 -13.99
N TYR A 197 -19.19 -4.26 -14.46
CA TYR A 197 -17.96 -4.81 -15.00
C TYR A 197 -17.26 -5.75 -14.01
N CYS A 198 -17.11 -5.38 -12.73
CA CYS A 198 -16.52 -6.24 -11.71
C CYS A 198 -17.30 -7.52 -11.41
N LYS A 199 -18.61 -7.54 -11.69
CA LYS A 199 -19.45 -8.74 -11.51
C LYS A 199 -19.37 -9.73 -12.66
N THR A 200 -18.93 -9.28 -13.83
CA THR A 200 -18.88 -10.10 -15.05
C THR A 200 -17.49 -10.64 -15.35
N ASN A 201 -16.48 -10.14 -14.68
CA ASN A 201 -15.10 -10.56 -14.78
C ASN A 201 -14.58 -11.02 -13.40
#